data_b336b63ac5f61bc62a68cb85c180d14e
#
_entry.id   b336b63ac5f61bc62a68cb85c180d14e
#
_cell.length_a   1.000
_cell.length_b   1.000
_cell.length_c   1.000
_cell.angle_alpha   90.00
_cell.angle_beta   90.00
_cell.angle_gamma   90.00
#
_symmetry.space_group_name_H-M   'P 1'
#
loop_
_entity.id
_entity.type
_entity.pdbx_description
1 polymer ?
#
loop_
_entity_poly.entity_id
_entity_poly.type
_entity_poly.pdbx_seq_one_letter_code
_entity_poly.pdbx_strand_id
1 'polypeptide(L)'
;MATLFQAALAELALLRAAWLVGAGTRAVEMAAAYATERRQFDQPIGAFQGVAFPLADSITDMEGARLLVWRTICSIAKGQAEAGALVAMADWWSATAARTAVRRALRVFGGYGLSVEYDIHLYFLAIERTALATGDPQSRLATAGERLWAGQSTALPQAGDPGIDTDFTQAEDAFADDVRAFLAEHVTDDVRALAEASQDGHIPQLHRALAQAGLAYPDWPSEWGGQDRGPMEVTALGRVFEEFGISRIPIGCTNMGARMAMRFGSSDMQAEILPRLADGSALACLGFTEPGSGSDMYAARTRAVLDGDHWIVTGQKMFTTGAHISDYILLLARTDPDAPKHKGITLFLFPMNLPGVTVQPIDTLPDERTNITFYDDVRVPDRYRLGEVNGGIAVMGAAMEIEHGGEGLHIYHHSLMATALQWAQTPGPSGARPIEDAAIRVRLARMRAHLEVADLMCRRVTWAAETDAMSRAIGPMAKLFATEIYMKDAADIAALTAPGGSAGGGHAFARIEKSYRQSIAQTIYAGTSEVHRSIIAQHGLGLPRS
;
A
#
# COMPACT_ATOMS: atom_id res chain seq x y z
N MET A 1 -28.65 34.18 4.10
CA MET A 1 -28.31 34.20 2.64
C MET A 1 -26.90 33.70 2.39
N ALA A 2 -25.86 34.25 3.05
CA ALA A 2 -24.46 33.82 2.86
C ALA A 2 -24.26 32.33 3.14
N THR A 3 -24.82 31.80 4.22
CA THR A 3 -24.74 30.37 4.62
C THR A 3 -25.35 29.46 3.55
N LEU A 4 -26.54 29.79 3.02
CA LEU A 4 -27.17 29.00 1.95
C LEU A 4 -26.36 29.04 0.66
N PHE A 5 -25.74 30.18 0.33
CA PHE A 5 -24.88 30.30 -0.83
C PHE A 5 -23.60 29.46 -0.69
N GLN A 6 -22.98 29.46 0.50
CA GLN A 6 -21.82 28.57 0.77
C GLN A 6 -22.17 27.09 0.67
N ALA A 7 -23.32 26.68 1.23
CA ALA A 7 -23.78 25.29 1.13
C ALA A 7 -24.04 24.88 -0.34
N ALA A 8 -24.67 25.75 -1.13
CA ALA A 8 -24.90 25.51 -2.56
C ALA A 8 -23.59 25.41 -3.36
N LEU A 9 -22.57 26.21 -3.02
CA LEU A 9 -21.25 26.11 -3.66
C LEU A 9 -20.54 24.78 -3.29
N ALA A 10 -20.65 24.33 -2.05
CA ALA A 10 -20.10 23.05 -1.62
C ALA A 10 -20.80 21.87 -2.33
N GLU A 11 -22.12 21.94 -2.47
CA GLU A 11 -22.91 20.95 -3.22
C GLU A 11 -22.51 20.92 -4.70
N LEU A 12 -22.42 22.07 -5.34
CA LEU A 12 -21.99 22.19 -6.74
C LEU A 12 -20.57 21.61 -6.94
N ALA A 13 -19.64 21.87 -6.02
CA ALA A 13 -18.29 21.32 -6.08
C ALA A 13 -18.31 19.80 -6.03
N LEU A 14 -19.13 19.19 -5.17
CA LEU A 14 -19.24 17.74 -5.02
C LEU A 14 -19.95 17.09 -6.21
N LEU A 15 -21.04 17.69 -6.72
CA LEU A 15 -21.72 17.22 -7.93
C LEU A 15 -20.80 17.26 -9.15
N ARG A 16 -20.00 18.33 -9.26
CA ARG A 16 -18.98 18.46 -10.31
C ARG A 16 -17.90 17.37 -10.18
N ALA A 17 -17.40 17.12 -8.96
CA ALA A 17 -16.44 16.06 -8.69
C ALA A 17 -16.98 14.68 -9.10
N ALA A 18 -18.22 14.37 -8.73
CA ALA A 18 -18.87 13.11 -9.12
C ALA A 18 -19.03 12.98 -10.63
N TRP A 19 -19.43 14.06 -11.32
CA TRP A 19 -19.53 14.07 -12.77
C TRP A 19 -18.16 13.85 -13.45
N LEU A 20 -17.10 14.51 -12.96
CA LEU A 20 -15.73 14.36 -13.48
C LEU A 20 -15.22 12.94 -13.31
N VAL A 21 -15.55 12.27 -12.19
CA VAL A 21 -15.23 10.86 -11.96
C VAL A 21 -15.90 9.99 -13.01
N GLY A 22 -17.20 10.13 -13.24
CA GLY A 22 -17.93 9.35 -14.25
C GLY A 22 -17.41 9.56 -15.67
N ALA A 23 -17.22 10.83 -16.06
CA ALA A 23 -16.74 11.18 -17.39
C ALA A 23 -15.28 10.73 -17.63
N GLY A 24 -14.40 10.90 -16.62
CA GLY A 24 -13.00 10.47 -16.69
C GLY A 24 -12.88 8.95 -16.80
N THR A 25 -13.61 8.19 -15.98
CA THR A 25 -13.65 6.73 -16.04
C THR A 25 -14.11 6.27 -17.42
N ARG A 26 -15.20 6.85 -17.95
CA ARG A 26 -15.70 6.49 -19.27
C ARG A 26 -14.70 6.77 -20.39
N ALA A 27 -13.97 7.87 -20.31
CA ALA A 27 -12.93 8.17 -21.30
C ALA A 27 -11.80 7.11 -21.28
N VAL A 28 -11.40 6.62 -20.11
CA VAL A 28 -10.42 5.52 -19.98
C VAL A 28 -10.95 4.22 -20.54
N GLU A 29 -12.20 3.86 -20.24
CA GLU A 29 -12.85 2.65 -20.80
C GLU A 29 -12.92 2.67 -22.34
N MET A 30 -13.29 3.83 -22.92
CA MET A 30 -13.33 3.99 -24.38
C MET A 30 -11.92 3.80 -24.99
N ALA A 31 -10.89 4.36 -24.34
CA ALA A 31 -9.51 4.19 -24.81
C ALA A 31 -9.02 2.75 -24.65
N ALA A 32 -9.38 2.06 -23.59
CA ALA A 32 -9.05 0.65 -23.38
C ALA A 32 -9.72 -0.24 -24.45
N ALA A 33 -11.00 -0.04 -24.72
CA ALA A 33 -11.70 -0.76 -25.79
C ALA A 33 -11.03 -0.54 -27.16
N TYR A 34 -10.75 0.72 -27.50
CA TYR A 34 -10.04 1.04 -28.75
C TYR A 34 -8.65 0.39 -28.81
N ALA A 35 -7.89 0.41 -27.70
CA ALA A 35 -6.56 -0.17 -27.64
C ALA A 35 -6.55 -1.70 -27.77
N THR A 36 -7.64 -2.37 -27.44
CA THR A 36 -7.81 -3.82 -27.61
C THR A 36 -8.07 -4.20 -29.07
N GLU A 37 -8.80 -3.35 -29.81
CA GLU A 37 -9.18 -3.61 -31.21
C GLU A 37 -8.13 -3.11 -32.22
N ARG A 38 -7.60 -1.92 -32.00
CA ARG A 38 -6.65 -1.26 -32.90
C ARG A 38 -5.33 -2.01 -32.96
N ARG A 39 -4.91 -2.42 -34.14
CA ARG A 39 -3.65 -3.14 -34.36
C ARG A 39 -2.61 -2.26 -35.06
N GLN A 40 -1.38 -2.32 -34.56
CA GLN A 40 -0.18 -1.79 -35.19
C GLN A 40 1.00 -2.71 -34.85
N PHE A 41 1.98 -2.86 -35.74
CA PHE A 41 3.12 -3.77 -35.55
C PHE A 41 2.64 -5.21 -35.24
N ASP A 42 1.62 -5.66 -35.98
CA ASP A 42 1.02 -7.00 -35.94
C ASP A 42 0.35 -7.41 -34.62
N GLN A 43 0.16 -6.47 -33.69
CA GLN A 43 -0.51 -6.73 -32.41
C GLN A 43 -1.46 -5.58 -32.02
N PRO A 44 -2.41 -5.81 -31.07
CA PRO A 44 -3.22 -4.74 -30.51
C PRO A 44 -2.34 -3.69 -29.85
N ILE A 45 -2.68 -2.40 -29.99
CA ILE A 45 -1.85 -1.34 -29.41
C ILE A 45 -1.86 -1.37 -27.89
N GLY A 46 -2.87 -1.95 -27.24
CA GLY A 46 -2.94 -2.16 -25.80
C GLY A 46 -1.91 -3.16 -25.26
N ALA A 47 -1.23 -3.95 -26.10
CA ALA A 47 -0.11 -4.78 -25.69
C ALA A 47 1.19 -3.98 -25.43
N PHE A 48 1.29 -2.74 -25.94
CA PHE A 48 2.45 -1.91 -25.68
C PHE A 48 2.35 -1.23 -24.32
N GLN A 49 3.36 -1.38 -23.49
CA GLN A 49 3.44 -0.74 -22.15
C GLN A 49 3.26 0.79 -22.23
N GLY A 50 3.75 1.44 -23.29
CA GLY A 50 3.57 2.87 -23.54
C GLY A 50 2.10 3.30 -23.70
N VAL A 51 1.19 2.38 -23.99
CA VAL A 51 -0.26 2.57 -24.07
C VAL A 51 -0.94 2.07 -22.79
N ALA A 52 -0.59 0.86 -22.36
CA ALA A 52 -1.22 0.16 -21.24
C ALA A 52 -0.98 0.87 -19.89
N PHE A 53 0.26 1.29 -19.60
CA PHE A 53 0.63 1.88 -18.31
C PHE A 53 -0.04 3.23 -18.03
N PRO A 54 -0.08 4.20 -18.97
CA PRO A 54 -0.83 5.44 -18.75
C PRO A 54 -2.33 5.22 -18.52
N LEU A 55 -2.92 4.18 -19.12
CA LEU A 55 -4.33 3.84 -18.87
C LEU A 55 -4.51 3.18 -17.50
N ALA A 56 -3.58 2.30 -17.08
CA ALA A 56 -3.57 1.71 -15.74
C ALA A 56 -3.46 2.77 -14.65
N ASP A 57 -2.55 3.75 -14.80
CA ASP A 57 -2.45 4.89 -13.89
C ASP A 57 -3.76 5.69 -13.87
N SER A 58 -4.37 5.92 -15.03
CA SER A 58 -5.59 6.73 -15.15
C SER A 58 -6.79 6.08 -14.48
N ILE A 59 -7.00 4.78 -14.66
CA ILE A 59 -8.11 4.10 -13.99
C ILE A 59 -7.89 4.02 -12.48
N THR A 60 -6.63 3.88 -12.02
CA THR A 60 -6.26 3.91 -10.62
C THR A 60 -6.57 5.27 -9.99
N ASP A 61 -6.19 6.37 -10.64
CA ASP A 61 -6.47 7.74 -10.19
C ASP A 61 -7.99 8.02 -10.15
N MET A 62 -8.75 7.52 -11.14
CA MET A 62 -10.21 7.69 -11.19
C MET A 62 -10.91 6.89 -10.08
N GLU A 63 -10.44 5.68 -9.76
CA GLU A 63 -10.95 4.90 -8.63
C GLU A 63 -10.70 5.61 -7.30
N GLY A 64 -9.50 6.15 -7.10
CA GLY A 64 -9.17 6.97 -5.94
C GLY A 64 -10.06 8.21 -5.82
N ALA A 65 -10.33 8.90 -6.94
CA ALA A 65 -11.23 10.05 -6.97
C ALA A 65 -12.67 9.66 -6.61
N ARG A 66 -13.15 8.51 -7.09
CA ARG A 66 -14.48 7.99 -6.76
C ARG A 66 -14.62 7.72 -5.26
N LEU A 67 -13.64 7.08 -4.65
CA LEU A 67 -13.63 6.80 -3.21
C LEU A 67 -13.61 8.08 -2.39
N LEU A 68 -12.82 9.09 -2.78
CA LEU A 68 -12.75 10.37 -2.08
C LEU A 68 -14.08 11.15 -2.16
N VAL A 69 -14.79 11.07 -3.29
CA VAL A 69 -16.15 11.64 -3.40
C VAL A 69 -17.10 10.97 -2.44
N TRP A 70 -17.11 9.63 -2.36
CA TRP A 70 -17.95 8.89 -1.41
C TRP A 70 -17.58 9.20 0.04
N ARG A 71 -16.29 9.24 0.37
CA ARG A 71 -15.80 9.66 1.69
C ARG A 71 -16.33 11.03 2.09
N THR A 72 -16.32 11.97 1.15
CA THR A 72 -16.81 13.33 1.37
C THR A 72 -18.31 13.34 1.65
N ILE A 73 -19.10 12.58 0.89
CA ILE A 73 -20.56 12.47 1.10
C ILE A 73 -20.86 11.88 2.49
N CYS A 74 -20.18 10.79 2.88
CA CYS A 74 -20.32 10.18 4.20
C CYS A 74 -19.95 11.16 5.32
N SER A 75 -18.88 11.91 5.15
CA SER A 75 -18.43 12.91 6.13
C SER A 75 -19.43 14.05 6.31
N ILE A 76 -20.07 14.50 5.22
CA ILE A 76 -21.17 15.50 5.30
C ILE A 76 -22.38 14.91 6.02
N ALA A 77 -22.79 13.68 5.67
CA ALA A 77 -23.94 13.04 6.27
C ALA A 77 -23.78 12.85 7.80
N LYS A 78 -22.55 12.57 8.25
CA LYS A 78 -22.19 12.42 9.67
C LYS A 78 -21.88 13.74 10.38
N GLY A 79 -21.84 14.87 9.67
CA GLY A 79 -21.48 16.17 10.24
C GLY A 79 -20.05 16.26 10.77
N GLN A 80 -19.10 15.52 10.17
CA GLN A 80 -17.72 15.50 10.60
C GLN A 80 -17.05 16.86 10.37
N ALA A 81 -16.16 17.26 11.27
CA ALA A 81 -15.50 18.56 11.25
C ALA A 81 -14.66 18.81 9.98
N GLU A 82 -14.08 17.77 9.40
CA GLU A 82 -13.23 17.82 8.22
C GLU A 82 -14.01 17.84 6.89
N ALA A 83 -15.33 17.64 6.92
CA ALA A 83 -16.15 17.52 5.71
C ALA A 83 -15.97 18.70 4.74
N GLY A 84 -15.83 19.91 5.28
CA GLY A 84 -15.56 21.10 4.47
C GLY A 84 -14.22 21.06 3.72
N ALA A 85 -13.18 20.51 4.33
CA ALA A 85 -11.88 20.34 3.69
C ALA A 85 -11.94 19.22 2.65
N LEU A 86 -12.62 18.11 2.96
CA LEU A 86 -12.82 16.98 2.04
C LEU A 86 -13.55 17.42 0.75
N VAL A 87 -14.55 18.32 0.82
CA VAL A 87 -15.19 18.89 -0.38
C VAL A 87 -14.15 19.54 -1.31
N ALA A 88 -13.24 20.33 -0.76
CA ALA A 88 -12.22 21.01 -1.55
C ALA A 88 -11.18 20.02 -2.13
N MET A 89 -10.80 18.98 -1.35
CA MET A 89 -9.89 17.93 -1.79
C MET A 89 -10.51 17.05 -2.88
N ALA A 90 -11.78 16.65 -2.73
CA ALA A 90 -12.49 15.85 -3.72
C ALA A 90 -12.66 16.59 -5.04
N ASP A 91 -13.01 17.88 -5.00
CA ASP A 91 -13.10 18.73 -6.18
C ASP A 91 -11.75 18.91 -6.89
N TRP A 92 -10.68 19.11 -6.11
CA TRP A 92 -9.32 19.21 -6.65
C TRP A 92 -8.87 17.90 -7.30
N TRP A 93 -8.99 16.77 -6.57
CA TRP A 93 -8.46 15.49 -7.06
C TRP A 93 -9.25 14.99 -8.27
N SER A 94 -10.59 15.06 -8.23
CA SER A 94 -11.43 14.66 -9.37
C SER A 94 -11.13 15.48 -10.63
N ALA A 95 -10.91 16.81 -10.49
CA ALA A 95 -10.55 17.65 -11.62
C ALA A 95 -9.15 17.30 -12.18
N THR A 96 -8.18 17.05 -11.30
CA THR A 96 -6.80 16.72 -11.70
C THR A 96 -6.73 15.34 -12.36
N ALA A 97 -7.34 14.33 -11.76
CA ALA A 97 -7.37 12.97 -12.26
C ALA A 97 -8.12 12.87 -13.59
N ALA A 98 -9.33 13.43 -13.70
CA ALA A 98 -10.14 13.36 -14.93
C ALA A 98 -9.46 14.07 -16.12
N ARG A 99 -8.85 15.24 -15.89
CA ARG A 99 -8.10 15.96 -16.95
C ARG A 99 -6.89 15.16 -17.43
N THR A 100 -6.17 14.51 -16.50
CA THR A 100 -5.04 13.65 -16.84
C THR A 100 -5.51 12.41 -17.60
N ALA A 101 -6.56 11.77 -17.12
CA ALA A 101 -7.14 10.58 -17.71
C ALA A 101 -7.63 10.81 -19.14
N VAL A 102 -8.42 11.87 -19.39
CA VAL A 102 -8.95 12.16 -20.73
C VAL A 102 -7.87 12.54 -21.74
N ARG A 103 -6.81 13.24 -21.30
CA ARG A 103 -5.65 13.57 -22.17
C ARG A 103 -4.87 12.31 -22.55
N ARG A 104 -4.69 11.37 -21.63
CA ARG A 104 -4.06 10.08 -21.91
C ARG A 104 -4.96 9.24 -22.83
N ALA A 105 -6.27 9.19 -22.55
CA ALA A 105 -7.26 8.49 -23.37
C ALA A 105 -7.26 9.02 -24.82
N LEU A 106 -7.35 10.33 -25.02
CA LEU A 106 -7.33 10.96 -26.33
C LEU A 106 -6.07 10.58 -27.13
N ARG A 107 -4.90 10.55 -26.49
CA ARG A 107 -3.63 10.15 -27.14
C ARG A 107 -3.63 8.72 -27.64
N VAL A 108 -4.37 7.80 -27.00
CA VAL A 108 -4.49 6.40 -27.43
C VAL A 108 -5.16 6.30 -28.80
N PHE A 109 -6.10 7.18 -29.12
CA PHE A 109 -6.74 7.24 -30.44
C PHE A 109 -5.79 7.79 -31.53
N GLY A 110 -4.63 8.37 -31.16
CA GLY A 110 -3.70 8.96 -32.12
C GLY A 110 -4.31 10.09 -32.92
N GLY A 111 -4.13 10.12 -34.24
CA GLY A 111 -4.73 11.13 -35.13
C GLY A 111 -6.26 11.17 -35.09
N TYR A 112 -6.91 10.03 -34.87
CA TYR A 112 -8.38 9.95 -34.74
C TYR A 112 -8.89 10.66 -33.48
N GLY A 113 -8.09 10.77 -32.41
CA GLY A 113 -8.46 11.52 -31.23
C GLY A 113 -8.58 13.03 -31.47
N LEU A 114 -7.98 13.53 -32.54
CA LEU A 114 -8.06 14.94 -32.95
C LEU A 114 -9.18 15.19 -33.95
N SER A 115 -9.80 14.14 -34.50
CA SER A 115 -10.92 14.23 -35.41
C SER A 115 -12.26 14.20 -34.66
N VAL A 116 -13.34 14.62 -35.31
CA VAL A 116 -14.69 14.55 -34.74
C VAL A 116 -15.39 13.21 -35.03
N GLU A 117 -14.70 12.24 -35.60
CA GLU A 117 -15.23 10.91 -35.92
C GLU A 117 -15.43 10.03 -34.69
N TYR A 118 -14.63 10.26 -33.65
CA TYR A 118 -14.71 9.54 -32.37
C TYR A 118 -15.14 10.46 -31.25
N ASP A 119 -16.04 10.01 -30.40
CA ASP A 119 -16.63 10.82 -29.32
C ASP A 119 -15.63 11.21 -28.21
N ILE A 120 -14.41 10.70 -28.21
CA ILE A 120 -13.40 10.99 -27.18
C ILE A 120 -13.10 12.51 -27.08
N HIS A 121 -13.19 13.25 -28.19
CA HIS A 121 -13.02 14.72 -28.20
C HIS A 121 -14.12 15.43 -27.40
N LEU A 122 -15.35 14.89 -27.37
CA LEU A 122 -16.46 15.44 -26.58
C LEU A 122 -16.17 15.32 -25.09
N TYR A 123 -15.65 14.15 -24.67
CA TYR A 123 -15.21 13.94 -23.28
C TYR A 123 -14.08 14.90 -22.90
N PHE A 124 -13.09 15.07 -23.79
CA PHE A 124 -12.01 16.04 -23.56
C PHE A 124 -12.55 17.46 -23.33
N LEU A 125 -13.39 17.96 -24.24
CA LEU A 125 -13.95 19.30 -24.13
C LEU A 125 -14.82 19.47 -22.88
N ALA A 126 -15.67 18.48 -22.58
CA ALA A 126 -16.58 18.54 -21.44
C ALA A 126 -15.81 18.48 -20.11
N ILE A 127 -14.82 17.59 -19.97
CA ILE A 127 -13.99 17.47 -18.76
C ILE A 127 -13.17 18.73 -18.53
N GLU A 128 -12.48 19.27 -19.57
CA GLU A 128 -11.68 20.49 -19.43
C GLU A 128 -12.55 21.69 -19.04
N ARG A 129 -13.73 21.86 -19.68
CA ARG A 129 -14.66 22.94 -19.33
C ARG A 129 -15.18 22.81 -17.90
N THR A 130 -15.61 21.61 -17.50
CA THR A 130 -16.17 21.37 -16.16
C THR A 130 -15.10 21.55 -15.07
N ALA A 131 -13.90 21.02 -15.29
CA ALA A 131 -12.79 21.13 -14.33
C ALA A 131 -12.34 22.58 -14.12
N LEU A 132 -12.39 23.40 -15.17
CA LEU A 132 -11.93 24.80 -15.16
C LEU A 132 -13.06 25.83 -14.93
N ALA A 133 -14.31 25.40 -14.85
CA ALA A 133 -15.47 26.29 -14.72
C ALA A 133 -15.42 27.23 -13.51
N THR A 134 -14.70 26.87 -12.47
CA THR A 134 -14.54 27.67 -11.23
C THR A 134 -13.07 28.08 -11.00
N GLY A 135 -12.29 28.20 -12.08
CA GLY A 135 -10.87 28.58 -12.04
C GLY A 135 -9.90 27.42 -11.90
N ASP A 136 -8.66 27.73 -11.54
CA ASP A 136 -7.59 26.74 -11.40
C ASP A 136 -7.91 25.73 -10.29
N PRO A 137 -7.92 24.41 -10.59
CA PRO A 137 -8.10 23.38 -9.57
C PRO A 137 -7.14 23.48 -8.39
N GLN A 138 -5.90 23.95 -8.59
CA GLN A 138 -4.93 24.11 -7.51
C GLN A 138 -5.38 25.09 -6.41
N SER A 139 -6.23 26.06 -6.73
CA SER A 139 -6.78 27.00 -5.74
C SER A 139 -7.63 26.31 -4.66
N ARG A 140 -8.16 25.11 -4.93
CA ARG A 140 -8.97 24.34 -3.97
C ARG A 140 -8.10 23.75 -2.85
N LEU A 141 -6.82 23.48 -3.12
CA LEU A 141 -5.88 23.07 -2.07
C LEU A 141 -5.61 24.19 -1.06
N ALA A 142 -5.59 25.46 -1.52
CA ALA A 142 -5.54 26.58 -0.59
C ALA A 142 -6.76 26.60 0.33
N THR A 143 -7.96 26.44 -0.23
CA THR A 143 -9.22 26.34 0.54
C THR A 143 -9.19 25.15 1.52
N ALA A 144 -8.70 23.97 1.10
CA ALA A 144 -8.56 22.82 1.99
C ALA A 144 -7.60 23.12 3.14
N GLY A 145 -6.44 23.71 2.87
CA GLY A 145 -5.45 24.09 3.88
C GLY A 145 -5.95 25.15 4.86
N GLU A 146 -6.74 26.11 4.39
CA GLU A 146 -7.37 27.11 5.25
C GLU A 146 -8.41 26.48 6.19
N ARG A 147 -9.19 25.51 5.69
CA ARG A 147 -10.19 24.80 6.50
C ARG A 147 -9.56 23.84 7.50
N LEU A 148 -8.45 23.21 7.15
CA LEU A 148 -7.75 22.29 8.05
C LEU A 148 -6.96 23.00 9.14
N TRP A 149 -6.27 24.11 8.82
CA TRP A 149 -5.25 24.65 9.74
C TRP A 149 -5.32 26.16 10.00
N ALA A 150 -6.21 26.88 9.33
CA ALA A 150 -6.38 28.33 9.55
C ALA A 150 -7.75 28.72 10.15
N GLY A 151 -8.51 27.74 10.65
CA GLY A 151 -9.77 27.96 11.35
C GLY A 151 -10.94 28.42 10.46
N GLN A 152 -10.81 28.37 9.13
CA GLN A 152 -11.93 28.69 8.24
C GLN A 152 -12.97 27.56 8.26
N SER A 153 -14.23 27.95 8.32
CA SER A 153 -15.37 27.03 8.21
C SER A 153 -16.21 27.38 6.98
N THR A 154 -17.02 26.43 6.54
CA THR A 154 -17.99 26.62 5.46
C THR A 154 -19.30 25.94 5.83
N ALA A 155 -20.41 26.52 5.40
CA ALA A 155 -21.67 25.82 5.47
C ALA A 155 -21.69 24.67 4.44
N LEU A 156 -22.23 23.54 4.84
CA LEU A 156 -22.35 22.35 4.02
C LEU A 156 -23.81 22.06 3.69
N PRO A 157 -24.10 21.39 2.56
CA PRO A 157 -25.45 20.93 2.25
C PRO A 157 -25.87 19.84 3.25
N GLN A 158 -27.16 19.61 3.36
CA GLN A 158 -27.65 18.41 4.03
C GLN A 158 -27.51 17.21 3.10
N ALA A 159 -26.84 16.17 3.57
CA ALA A 159 -26.82 14.88 2.90
C ALA A 159 -27.79 13.93 3.61
N GLY A 160 -28.56 13.16 2.82
CA GLY A 160 -29.30 12.01 3.34
C GLY A 160 -28.37 10.84 3.66
N ASP A 161 -28.94 9.68 3.96
CA ASP A 161 -28.18 8.44 4.12
C ASP A 161 -27.56 8.06 2.78
N PRO A 162 -26.22 7.99 2.67
CA PRO A 162 -25.54 7.63 1.42
C PRO A 162 -25.65 6.13 1.08
N GLY A 163 -26.17 5.29 1.97
CA GLY A 163 -26.27 3.84 1.80
C GLY A 163 -24.92 3.10 1.82
N ILE A 164 -23.82 3.81 2.10
CA ILE A 164 -22.47 3.27 2.29
C ILE A 164 -21.81 3.95 3.48
N ASP A 165 -20.84 3.29 4.08
CA ASP A 165 -19.96 3.86 5.10
C ASP A 165 -18.49 3.70 4.68
N THR A 166 -17.71 4.74 4.91
CA THR A 166 -16.27 4.76 4.64
C THR A 166 -15.44 4.82 5.93
N ASP A 167 -16.07 4.98 7.08
CA ASP A 167 -15.40 4.98 8.38
C ASP A 167 -15.30 3.55 8.93
N PHE A 168 -14.50 3.38 9.95
CA PHE A 168 -14.50 2.17 10.74
C PHE A 168 -15.82 2.07 11.54
N THR A 169 -16.26 0.85 11.79
CA THR A 169 -17.41 0.59 12.67
C THR A 169 -17.04 0.89 14.13
N GLN A 170 -18.05 1.04 14.98
CA GLN A 170 -17.83 1.23 16.42
C GLN A 170 -17.02 0.07 17.05
N ALA A 171 -17.19 -1.15 16.57
CA ALA A 171 -16.44 -2.32 17.07
C ALA A 171 -14.95 -2.25 16.67
N GLU A 172 -14.66 -1.86 15.42
CA GLU A 172 -13.30 -1.68 14.92
C GLU A 172 -12.57 -0.52 15.63
N ASP A 173 -13.27 0.61 15.85
CA ASP A 173 -12.71 1.73 16.61
C ASP A 173 -12.48 1.37 18.09
N ALA A 174 -13.40 0.63 18.73
CA ALA A 174 -13.23 0.15 20.09
C ALA A 174 -12.01 -0.78 20.22
N PHE A 175 -11.83 -1.68 19.25
CA PHE A 175 -10.64 -2.53 19.22
C PHE A 175 -9.34 -1.72 19.02
N ALA A 176 -9.37 -0.71 18.14
CA ALA A 176 -8.25 0.21 17.97
C ALA A 176 -7.92 0.98 19.27
N ASP A 177 -8.95 1.37 20.05
CA ASP A 177 -8.76 2.03 21.35
C ASP A 177 -8.14 1.09 22.39
N ASP A 178 -8.54 -0.18 22.43
CA ASP A 178 -7.91 -1.20 23.29
C ASP A 178 -6.42 -1.38 22.94
N VAL A 179 -6.10 -1.46 21.65
CA VAL A 179 -4.72 -1.55 21.15
C VAL A 179 -3.93 -0.29 21.52
N ARG A 180 -4.54 0.89 21.42
CA ARG A 180 -3.91 2.17 21.76
C ARG A 180 -3.59 2.23 23.25
N ALA A 181 -4.50 1.80 24.11
CA ALA A 181 -4.27 1.71 25.54
C ALA A 181 -3.11 0.75 25.88
N PHE A 182 -3.08 -0.42 25.22
CA PHE A 182 -1.99 -1.38 25.39
C PHE A 182 -0.63 -0.80 24.96
N LEU A 183 -0.55 -0.19 23.76
CA LEU A 183 0.70 0.40 23.29
C LEU A 183 1.13 1.60 24.13
N ALA A 184 0.21 2.40 24.66
CA ALA A 184 0.53 3.52 25.55
C ALA A 184 1.20 3.04 26.85
N GLU A 185 0.83 1.85 27.35
CA GLU A 185 1.47 1.24 28.51
C GLU A 185 2.85 0.65 28.21
N HIS A 186 3.00 0.00 27.03
CA HIS A 186 4.19 -0.81 26.73
C HIS A 186 5.25 -0.07 25.88
N VAL A 187 4.88 0.99 25.15
CA VAL A 187 5.81 1.77 24.32
C VAL A 187 6.39 2.92 25.17
N THR A 188 7.28 2.58 26.07
CA THR A 188 8.06 3.50 26.92
C THR A 188 9.07 4.29 26.08
N ASP A 189 9.72 5.31 26.68
CA ASP A 189 10.79 6.07 26.01
C ASP A 189 11.96 5.17 25.59
N ASP A 190 12.31 4.16 26.39
CA ASP A 190 13.34 3.17 26.04
C ASP A 190 12.93 2.33 24.82
N VAL A 191 11.67 1.91 24.75
CA VAL A 191 11.14 1.17 23.60
C VAL A 191 11.13 2.04 22.35
N ARG A 192 10.80 3.33 22.46
CA ARG A 192 10.88 4.30 21.34
C ARG A 192 12.31 4.45 20.84
N ALA A 193 13.27 4.62 21.77
CA ALA A 193 14.68 4.73 21.40
C ALA A 193 15.20 3.46 20.71
N LEU A 194 14.77 2.27 21.16
CA LEU A 194 15.09 1.00 20.49
C LEU A 194 14.46 0.92 19.09
N ALA A 195 13.21 1.34 18.92
CA ALA A 195 12.53 1.35 17.64
C ALA A 195 13.23 2.29 16.62
N GLU A 196 13.66 3.47 17.07
CA GLU A 196 14.39 4.43 16.23
C GLU A 196 15.78 3.94 15.83
N ALA A 197 16.46 3.20 16.71
CA ALA A 197 17.78 2.64 16.47
C ALA A 197 17.77 1.32 15.68
N SER A 198 16.63 0.63 15.64
CA SER A 198 16.49 -0.67 14.99
C SER A 198 16.57 -0.55 13.46
N GLN A 199 17.38 -1.40 12.83
CA GLN A 199 17.46 -1.54 11.38
C GLN A 199 16.46 -2.56 10.81
N ASP A 200 15.88 -3.40 11.66
CA ASP A 200 14.89 -4.43 11.30
C ASP A 200 13.49 -4.18 11.88
N GLY A 201 13.36 -3.20 12.76
CA GLY A 201 12.10 -2.82 13.40
C GLY A 201 11.59 -3.84 14.43
N HIS A 202 12.41 -4.84 14.85
CA HIS A 202 12.01 -5.83 15.82
C HIS A 202 12.40 -5.40 17.24
N ILE A 203 11.42 -5.47 18.15
CA ILE A 203 11.60 -5.20 19.59
C ILE A 203 11.09 -6.43 20.34
N PRO A 204 11.98 -7.38 20.75
CA PRO A 204 11.59 -8.69 21.26
C PRO A 204 10.65 -8.64 22.46
N GLN A 205 10.88 -7.73 23.42
CA GLN A 205 10.03 -7.59 24.60
C GLN A 205 8.63 -7.10 24.25
N LEU A 206 8.50 -6.15 23.33
CA LEU A 206 7.19 -5.66 22.87
C LEU A 206 6.46 -6.73 22.07
N HIS A 207 7.17 -7.46 21.19
CA HIS A 207 6.58 -8.55 20.43
C HIS A 207 6.00 -9.65 21.33
N ARG A 208 6.73 -10.06 22.37
CA ARG A 208 6.23 -11.05 23.34
C ARG A 208 5.02 -10.52 24.12
N ALA A 209 5.04 -9.26 24.54
CA ALA A 209 3.90 -8.65 25.22
C ALA A 209 2.65 -8.63 24.33
N LEU A 210 2.81 -8.26 23.04
CA LEU A 210 1.75 -8.30 22.03
C LEU A 210 1.22 -9.73 21.82
N ALA A 211 2.11 -10.72 21.72
CA ALA A 211 1.75 -12.12 21.56
C ALA A 211 0.94 -12.62 22.77
N GLN A 212 1.38 -12.35 24.00
CA GLN A 212 0.67 -12.71 25.23
C GLN A 212 -0.71 -12.07 25.35
N ALA A 213 -0.89 -10.88 24.78
CA ALA A 213 -2.17 -10.19 24.70
C ALA A 213 -3.04 -10.62 23.51
N GLY A 214 -2.55 -11.52 22.64
CA GLY A 214 -3.21 -11.91 21.39
C GLY A 214 -3.24 -10.80 20.32
N LEU A 215 -2.41 -9.77 20.48
CA LEU A 215 -2.38 -8.59 19.59
C LEU A 215 -1.28 -8.63 18.52
N ALA A 216 -0.36 -9.62 18.58
CA ALA A 216 0.63 -9.81 17.52
C ALA A 216 -0.04 -10.31 16.22
N TYR A 217 -0.96 -11.25 16.36
CA TYR A 217 -1.68 -11.91 15.28
C TYR A 217 -3.18 -12.04 15.63
N PRO A 218 -3.91 -10.93 15.76
CA PRO A 218 -5.28 -10.96 16.30
C PRO A 218 -6.28 -11.70 15.40
N ASP A 219 -5.99 -11.83 14.12
CA ASP A 219 -6.79 -12.52 13.11
C ASP A 219 -6.46 -14.03 12.98
N TRP A 220 -5.54 -14.56 13.80
CA TRP A 220 -5.36 -16.00 13.87
C TRP A 220 -6.49 -16.66 14.64
N PRO A 221 -6.78 -17.96 14.35
CA PRO A 221 -7.67 -18.76 15.18
C PRO A 221 -7.23 -18.73 16.65
N SER A 222 -8.22 -18.66 17.54
CA SER A 222 -7.99 -18.64 19.00
C SER A 222 -7.20 -19.86 19.50
N GLU A 223 -7.37 -21.02 18.85
CA GLU A 223 -6.56 -22.24 19.12
C GLU A 223 -5.05 -22.04 18.91
N TRP A 224 -4.66 -21.05 18.08
CA TRP A 224 -3.26 -20.68 17.82
C TRP A 224 -2.86 -19.35 18.47
N GLY A 225 -3.61 -18.90 19.50
CA GLY A 225 -3.26 -17.70 20.27
C GLY A 225 -3.71 -16.37 19.64
N GLY A 226 -4.52 -16.38 18.59
CA GLY A 226 -5.19 -15.21 18.06
C GLY A 226 -6.51 -14.89 18.77
N GLN A 227 -7.28 -13.99 18.21
CA GLN A 227 -8.59 -13.54 18.73
C GLN A 227 -9.71 -13.70 17.71
N ASP A 228 -9.50 -14.42 16.61
CA ASP A 228 -10.47 -14.59 15.49
C ASP A 228 -10.98 -13.24 14.94
N ARG A 229 -10.15 -12.18 14.97
CA ARG A 229 -10.53 -10.84 14.52
C ARG A 229 -10.66 -10.76 13.01
N GLY A 230 -11.60 -9.93 12.56
CA GLY A 230 -11.81 -9.65 11.14
C GLY A 230 -10.68 -8.80 10.52
N PRO A 231 -10.49 -8.86 9.20
CA PRO A 231 -9.46 -8.09 8.49
C PRO A 231 -9.58 -6.57 8.69
N MET A 232 -10.80 -6.02 8.81
CA MET A 232 -10.99 -4.59 9.08
C MET A 232 -10.54 -4.19 10.49
N GLU A 233 -10.70 -5.06 11.50
CA GLU A 233 -10.14 -4.84 12.85
C GLU A 233 -8.60 -4.83 12.82
N VAL A 234 -7.98 -5.72 12.03
CA VAL A 234 -6.51 -5.73 11.83
C VAL A 234 -6.04 -4.46 11.13
N THR A 235 -6.81 -3.94 10.18
CA THR A 235 -6.53 -2.66 9.53
C THR A 235 -6.61 -1.49 10.54
N ALA A 236 -7.61 -1.50 11.42
CA ALA A 236 -7.75 -0.51 12.48
C ALA A 236 -6.58 -0.57 13.49
N LEU A 237 -6.14 -1.78 13.86
CA LEU A 237 -4.95 -2.02 14.67
C LEU A 237 -3.68 -1.46 13.99
N GLY A 238 -3.50 -1.72 12.70
CA GLY A 238 -2.35 -1.24 11.92
C GLY A 238 -2.15 0.28 12.05
N ARG A 239 -3.24 1.05 11.95
CA ARG A 239 -3.23 2.51 12.14
C ARG A 239 -2.69 2.93 13.52
N VAL A 240 -3.02 2.19 14.59
CA VAL A 240 -2.54 2.50 15.93
C VAL A 240 -1.03 2.25 16.07
N PHE A 241 -0.50 1.20 15.46
CA PHE A 241 0.95 0.97 15.45
C PHE A 241 1.71 2.12 14.80
N GLU A 242 1.14 2.74 13.76
CA GLU A 242 1.71 3.93 13.11
C GLU A 242 1.73 5.15 14.04
N GLU A 243 0.65 5.37 14.79
CA GLU A 243 0.57 6.45 15.77
C GLU A 243 1.74 6.38 16.77
N PHE A 244 2.19 5.16 17.12
CA PHE A 244 3.30 4.91 18.03
C PHE A 244 4.67 4.79 17.34
N GLY A 245 4.72 4.76 16.00
CA GLY A 245 5.96 4.61 15.24
C GLY A 245 6.61 3.22 15.36
N ILE A 246 5.80 2.19 15.59
CA ILE A 246 6.26 0.80 15.75
C ILE A 246 6.10 0.04 14.44
N SER A 247 7.20 -0.54 13.94
CA SER A 247 7.20 -1.38 12.73
C SER A 247 6.52 -2.72 12.98
N ARG A 248 5.72 -3.16 11.99
CA ARG A 248 5.10 -4.49 11.97
C ARG A 248 5.74 -5.44 10.94
N ILE A 249 6.84 -5.04 10.29
CA ILE A 249 7.47 -5.85 9.23
C ILE A 249 7.83 -7.26 9.70
N PRO A 250 8.53 -7.47 10.84
CA PRO A 250 8.85 -8.82 11.33
C PRO A 250 7.60 -9.64 11.68
N ILE A 251 6.57 -8.99 12.22
CA ILE A 251 5.26 -9.59 12.52
C ILE A 251 4.57 -10.01 11.21
N GLY A 252 4.56 -9.15 10.18
CA GLY A 252 3.95 -9.43 8.88
C GLY A 252 4.61 -10.59 8.14
N CYS A 253 5.95 -10.66 8.11
CA CYS A 253 6.68 -11.80 7.53
C CYS A 253 6.36 -13.10 8.27
N THR A 254 6.31 -13.05 9.60
CA THR A 254 5.97 -14.20 10.44
C THR A 254 4.52 -14.63 10.23
N ASN A 255 3.58 -13.68 10.14
CA ASN A 255 2.17 -13.94 9.83
C ASN A 255 2.02 -14.72 8.52
N MET A 256 2.72 -14.31 7.46
CA MET A 256 2.69 -15.01 6.18
C MET A 256 3.19 -16.44 6.31
N GLY A 257 4.34 -16.65 6.94
CA GLY A 257 4.90 -18.00 7.18
C GLY A 257 3.94 -18.90 7.96
N ALA A 258 3.36 -18.39 9.03
CA ALA A 258 2.42 -19.12 9.88
C ALA A 258 1.12 -19.49 9.14
N ARG A 259 0.52 -18.55 8.40
CA ARG A 259 -0.69 -18.82 7.61
C ARG A 259 -0.45 -19.86 6.52
N MET A 260 0.75 -19.87 5.91
CA MET A 260 1.13 -20.95 4.99
C MET A 260 1.25 -22.29 5.71
N ALA A 261 1.81 -22.32 6.92
CA ALA A 261 1.86 -23.53 7.75
C ALA A 261 0.46 -24.02 8.15
N MET A 262 -0.43 -23.12 8.57
CA MET A 262 -1.83 -23.46 8.92
C MET A 262 -2.58 -24.07 7.74
N ARG A 263 -2.40 -23.53 6.53
CA ARG A 263 -3.18 -23.94 5.34
C ARG A 263 -2.58 -25.15 4.60
N PHE A 264 -1.26 -25.30 4.60
CA PHE A 264 -0.55 -26.25 3.73
C PHE A 264 0.44 -27.14 4.48
N GLY A 265 0.72 -26.85 5.75
CA GLY A 265 1.66 -27.61 6.56
C GLY A 265 1.07 -28.92 7.08
N SER A 266 1.95 -29.89 7.37
CA SER A 266 1.56 -31.12 8.09
C SER A 266 1.20 -30.82 9.54
N SER A 267 0.44 -31.74 10.19
CA SER A 267 0.11 -31.60 11.61
C SER A 267 1.35 -31.52 12.50
N ASP A 268 2.41 -32.25 12.16
CA ASP A 268 3.68 -32.22 12.90
C ASP A 268 4.37 -30.88 12.78
N MET A 269 4.39 -30.28 11.56
CA MET A 269 4.91 -28.94 11.34
C MET A 269 4.11 -27.88 12.13
N GLN A 270 2.78 -27.95 12.07
CA GLN A 270 1.92 -27.03 12.79
C GLN A 270 2.15 -27.10 14.30
N ALA A 271 2.21 -28.30 14.86
CA ALA A 271 2.45 -28.51 16.29
C ALA A 271 3.84 -28.04 16.75
N GLU A 272 4.86 -28.11 15.88
CA GLU A 272 6.23 -27.67 16.19
C GLU A 272 6.39 -26.14 16.07
N ILE A 273 5.87 -25.56 14.99
CA ILE A 273 6.19 -24.17 14.59
C ILE A 273 5.19 -23.16 15.14
N LEU A 274 3.88 -23.42 15.00
CA LEU A 274 2.86 -22.40 15.30
C LEU A 274 2.86 -21.92 16.75
N PRO A 275 3.04 -22.77 17.79
CA PRO A 275 3.08 -22.28 19.16
C PRO A 275 4.22 -21.29 19.43
N ARG A 276 5.39 -21.50 18.81
CA ARG A 276 6.56 -20.63 18.98
C ARG A 276 6.41 -19.29 18.24
N LEU A 277 5.73 -19.29 17.10
CA LEU A 277 5.39 -18.05 16.39
C LEU A 277 4.31 -17.27 17.14
N ALA A 278 3.31 -18.00 17.68
CA ALA A 278 2.18 -17.41 18.39
C ALA A 278 2.58 -16.72 19.70
N ASP A 279 3.52 -17.29 20.47
CA ASP A 279 3.99 -16.74 21.74
C ASP A 279 5.08 -15.66 21.58
N GLY A 280 5.46 -15.33 20.32
CA GLY A 280 6.50 -14.36 20.00
C GLY A 280 7.93 -14.79 20.37
N SER A 281 8.17 -16.08 20.64
CA SER A 281 9.51 -16.65 20.91
C SER A 281 10.30 -16.95 19.64
N ALA A 282 9.64 -17.00 18.48
CA ALA A 282 10.24 -17.23 17.18
C ALA A 282 9.68 -16.29 16.11
N LEU A 283 10.47 -16.06 15.08
CA LEU A 283 10.11 -15.29 13.89
C LEU A 283 10.31 -16.12 12.62
N ALA A 284 9.60 -15.74 11.55
CA ALA A 284 9.83 -16.26 10.22
C ALA A 284 10.16 -15.14 9.22
N CYS A 285 11.06 -15.41 8.27
CA CYS A 285 11.38 -14.55 7.16
C CYS A 285 10.98 -15.18 5.82
N LEU A 286 11.05 -14.38 4.73
CA LEU A 286 10.61 -14.79 3.39
C LEU A 286 11.80 -14.91 2.43
N GLY A 287 11.99 -16.09 1.85
CA GLY A 287 13.06 -16.41 0.91
C GLY A 287 12.51 -16.67 -0.50
N PHE A 288 12.13 -15.61 -1.24
CA PHE A 288 11.55 -15.73 -2.58
C PHE A 288 12.52 -15.26 -3.67
N THR A 289 13.03 -14.04 -3.54
CA THR A 289 13.87 -13.36 -4.53
C THR A 289 15.28 -13.95 -4.62
N GLU A 290 15.83 -14.03 -5.83
CA GLU A 290 17.21 -14.42 -6.12
C GLU A 290 17.91 -13.36 -6.96
N PRO A 291 19.26 -13.38 -7.10
CA PRO A 291 19.97 -12.42 -7.95
C PRO A 291 19.48 -12.36 -9.40
N GLY A 292 18.94 -13.46 -9.93
CA GLY A 292 18.44 -13.58 -11.29
C GLY A 292 16.90 -13.63 -11.40
N SER A 293 16.15 -13.55 -10.32
CA SER A 293 14.69 -13.65 -10.31
C SER A 293 14.05 -12.81 -9.21
N GLY A 294 13.60 -11.61 -9.57
CA GLY A 294 12.80 -10.72 -8.72
C GLY A 294 11.35 -10.71 -9.16
N SER A 295 10.98 -9.84 -10.11
CA SER A 295 9.60 -9.74 -10.64
C SER A 295 9.11 -11.06 -11.27
N ASP A 296 9.99 -11.86 -11.86
CA ASP A 296 9.72 -13.23 -12.30
C ASP A 296 10.18 -14.24 -11.24
N MET A 297 9.53 -14.28 -10.09
CA MET A 297 9.93 -15.14 -8.98
C MET A 297 9.82 -16.64 -9.32
N TYR A 298 8.98 -17.01 -10.30
CA TYR A 298 8.91 -18.39 -10.79
C TYR A 298 10.14 -18.84 -11.60
N ALA A 299 11.04 -17.93 -11.96
CA ALA A 299 12.34 -18.23 -12.54
C ALA A 299 13.41 -18.62 -11.48
N ALA A 300 13.01 -18.84 -10.24
CA ALA A 300 13.88 -19.26 -9.13
C ALA A 300 14.72 -20.48 -9.48
N ARG A 301 16.01 -20.45 -9.09
CA ARG A 301 17.03 -21.48 -9.34
C ARG A 301 17.51 -22.20 -8.10
N THR A 302 17.23 -21.70 -6.90
CA THR A 302 17.46 -22.44 -5.66
C THR A 302 16.75 -23.77 -5.78
N ARG A 303 17.51 -24.86 -5.81
CA ARG A 303 16.99 -26.21 -6.05
C ARG A 303 16.74 -26.93 -4.72
N ALA A 304 15.79 -27.84 -4.73
CA ALA A 304 15.59 -28.81 -3.67
C ALA A 304 15.44 -30.21 -4.32
N VAL A 305 16.34 -31.12 -3.99
CA VAL A 305 16.39 -32.48 -4.54
C VAL A 305 16.06 -33.46 -3.42
N LEU A 306 15.09 -34.36 -3.65
CA LEU A 306 14.68 -35.36 -2.67
C LEU A 306 15.76 -36.43 -2.51
N ASP A 307 16.19 -36.67 -1.28
CA ASP A 307 17.14 -37.74 -0.86
C ASP A 307 16.56 -38.47 0.35
N GLY A 308 15.90 -39.60 0.09
CA GLY A 308 15.16 -40.34 1.11
C GLY A 308 13.97 -39.55 1.66
N ASP A 309 14.01 -39.21 2.93
CA ASP A 309 13.00 -38.44 3.65
C ASP A 309 13.41 -36.95 3.86
N HIS A 310 14.47 -36.52 3.17
CA HIS A 310 14.99 -35.17 3.24
C HIS A 310 15.09 -34.53 1.85
N TRP A 311 15.03 -33.20 1.81
CA TRP A 311 15.35 -32.39 0.64
C TRP A 311 16.73 -31.78 0.80
N ILE A 312 17.58 -31.90 -0.22
CA ILE A 312 18.87 -31.24 -0.27
C ILE A 312 18.66 -29.90 -0.95
N VAL A 313 18.73 -28.83 -0.17
CA VAL A 313 18.49 -27.45 -0.66
C VAL A 313 19.84 -26.79 -0.95
N THR A 314 20.02 -26.34 -2.20
CA THR A 314 21.24 -25.65 -2.65
C THR A 314 20.88 -24.40 -3.44
N GLY A 315 21.45 -23.24 -3.08
CA GLY A 315 21.23 -21.98 -3.77
C GLY A 315 21.36 -20.76 -2.86
N GLN A 316 20.69 -19.69 -3.24
CA GLN A 316 20.74 -18.42 -2.48
C GLN A 316 19.47 -17.61 -2.67
N LYS A 317 19.12 -16.78 -1.66
CA LYS A 317 18.07 -15.77 -1.74
C LYS A 317 18.62 -14.38 -1.42
N MET A 318 18.00 -13.35 -2.00
CA MET A 318 18.36 -11.96 -1.76
C MET A 318 17.17 -11.20 -1.17
N PHE A 319 17.48 -10.11 -0.49
CA PHE A 319 16.49 -9.24 0.13
C PHE A 319 15.60 -9.98 1.14
N THR A 320 16.19 -10.95 1.85
CA THR A 320 15.53 -11.71 2.90
C THR A 320 15.52 -10.89 4.18
N THR A 321 14.53 -10.00 4.29
CA THR A 321 14.39 -9.08 5.42
C THR A 321 14.17 -9.86 6.71
N GLY A 322 14.88 -9.48 7.78
CA GLY A 322 14.79 -10.13 9.09
C GLY A 322 15.47 -11.51 9.19
N ALA A 323 16.14 -12.04 8.14
CA ALA A 323 16.74 -13.39 8.18
C ALA A 323 17.75 -13.60 9.34
N HIS A 324 18.42 -12.54 9.78
CA HIS A 324 19.42 -12.61 10.87
C HIS A 324 18.81 -12.71 12.28
N ILE A 325 17.49 -12.44 12.40
CA ILE A 325 16.74 -12.54 13.66
C ILE A 325 15.65 -13.62 13.60
N SER A 326 15.47 -14.27 12.44
CA SER A 326 14.40 -15.25 12.23
C SER A 326 14.85 -16.67 12.57
N ASP A 327 13.96 -17.43 13.19
CA ASP A 327 14.14 -18.85 13.48
C ASP A 327 13.77 -19.74 12.29
N TYR A 328 12.83 -19.29 11.45
CA TYR A 328 12.31 -20.04 10.31
C TYR A 328 12.36 -19.22 9.03
N ILE A 329 12.40 -19.91 7.88
CA ILE A 329 12.29 -19.29 6.57
C ILE A 329 11.21 -19.95 5.72
N LEU A 330 10.35 -19.16 5.13
CA LEU A 330 9.44 -19.58 4.06
C LEU A 330 10.18 -19.48 2.73
N LEU A 331 10.69 -20.62 2.25
CA LEU A 331 11.58 -20.70 1.09
C LEU A 331 10.84 -21.21 -0.15
N LEU A 332 10.97 -20.51 -1.27
CA LEU A 332 10.61 -20.97 -2.61
C LEU A 332 11.79 -21.72 -3.25
N ALA A 333 11.62 -22.98 -3.63
CA ALA A 333 12.67 -23.76 -4.29
C ALA A 333 12.18 -24.46 -5.56
N ARG A 334 13.11 -24.77 -6.47
CA ARG A 334 12.93 -25.54 -7.70
C ARG A 334 13.07 -27.03 -7.36
N THR A 335 11.97 -27.77 -7.47
CA THR A 335 11.93 -29.23 -7.22
C THR A 335 11.90 -30.05 -8.49
N ASP A 336 11.50 -29.46 -9.62
CA ASP A 336 11.55 -30.08 -10.95
C ASP A 336 12.12 -29.05 -11.96
N PRO A 337 13.39 -29.22 -12.37
CA PRO A 337 14.03 -28.29 -13.32
C PRO A 337 13.53 -28.45 -14.76
N ASP A 338 12.93 -29.59 -15.11
CA ASP A 338 12.47 -29.90 -16.48
C ASP A 338 11.02 -29.44 -16.72
N ALA A 339 10.27 -29.18 -15.65
CA ALA A 339 8.91 -28.65 -15.72
C ALA A 339 8.87 -27.17 -16.14
N PRO A 340 7.77 -26.69 -16.74
CA PRO A 340 7.55 -25.28 -16.92
C PRO A 340 7.75 -24.51 -15.59
N LYS A 341 8.37 -23.31 -15.64
CA LYS A 341 8.85 -22.58 -14.46
C LYS A 341 7.83 -22.43 -13.31
N HIS A 342 6.55 -22.35 -13.63
CA HIS A 342 5.46 -22.22 -12.65
C HIS A 342 4.93 -23.56 -12.12
N LYS A 343 5.38 -24.70 -12.66
CA LYS A 343 4.92 -26.07 -12.27
C LYS A 343 5.96 -26.89 -11.53
N GLY A 344 7.23 -26.51 -11.56
CA GLY A 344 8.33 -27.26 -10.94
C GLY A 344 8.85 -26.61 -9.66
N ILE A 345 7.99 -25.99 -8.87
CA ILE A 345 8.35 -25.27 -7.64
C ILE A 345 7.60 -25.85 -6.43
N THR A 346 8.25 -25.79 -5.28
CA THR A 346 7.70 -26.18 -3.97
C THR A 346 8.12 -25.16 -2.92
N LEU A 347 7.29 -24.91 -1.93
CA LEU A 347 7.64 -24.08 -0.78
C LEU A 347 7.93 -24.94 0.45
N PHE A 348 8.82 -24.43 1.27
CA PHE A 348 9.24 -25.06 2.53
C PHE A 348 9.23 -24.01 3.64
N LEU A 349 8.83 -24.41 4.86
CA LEU A 349 8.99 -23.57 6.05
C LEU A 349 9.87 -24.37 7.03
N PHE A 350 11.16 -24.01 7.12
CA PHE A 350 12.13 -24.80 7.89
C PHE A 350 13.03 -23.90 8.79
N PRO A 351 13.66 -24.51 9.83
CA PRO A 351 14.54 -23.78 10.74
C PRO A 351 15.78 -23.19 10.07
N MET A 352 16.10 -21.93 10.38
CA MET A 352 17.28 -21.24 9.87
C MET A 352 18.61 -21.72 10.47
N ASN A 353 18.58 -22.46 11.56
CA ASN A 353 19.76 -23.02 12.23
C ASN A 353 20.22 -24.37 11.68
N LEU A 354 19.64 -24.87 10.58
CA LEU A 354 20.11 -26.08 9.92
C LEU A 354 21.53 -25.88 9.37
N PRO A 355 22.41 -26.93 9.48
CA PRO A 355 23.75 -26.87 8.89
C PRO A 355 23.70 -26.52 7.40
N GLY A 356 24.58 -25.62 6.95
CA GLY A 356 24.65 -25.16 5.57
C GLY A 356 23.89 -23.87 5.29
N VAL A 357 23.08 -23.36 6.24
CA VAL A 357 22.44 -22.04 6.13
C VAL A 357 23.41 -20.96 6.57
N THR A 358 23.62 -19.93 5.73
CA THR A 358 24.43 -18.76 6.05
C THR A 358 23.68 -17.47 5.71
N VAL A 359 23.77 -16.47 6.59
CA VAL A 359 23.12 -15.16 6.44
C VAL A 359 24.17 -14.05 6.36
N GLN A 360 24.11 -13.24 5.31
CA GLN A 360 24.99 -12.06 5.13
C GLN A 360 24.16 -10.78 5.02
N PRO A 361 24.58 -9.66 5.66
CA PRO A 361 23.85 -8.40 5.59
C PRO A 361 23.95 -7.75 4.20
N ILE A 362 22.91 -7.01 3.85
CA ILE A 362 22.88 -6.03 2.77
C ILE A 362 22.41 -4.71 3.37
N ASP A 363 23.23 -3.66 3.27
CA ASP A 363 22.82 -2.31 3.59
C ASP A 363 22.00 -1.73 2.44
N THR A 364 20.89 -1.08 2.76
CA THR A 364 19.99 -0.53 1.75
C THR A 364 19.95 0.99 1.77
N LEU A 365 19.44 1.59 0.70
CA LEU A 365 19.28 3.04 0.59
C LEU A 365 18.45 3.66 1.75
N PRO A 366 17.38 3.02 2.27
CA PRO A 366 16.62 3.51 3.42
C PRO A 366 17.30 3.34 4.79
N ASP A 367 18.53 2.86 4.87
CA ASP A 367 19.22 2.46 6.11
C ASP A 367 18.55 1.26 6.83
N GLU A 368 17.75 0.48 6.10
CA GLU A 368 17.18 -0.78 6.58
C GLU A 368 18.12 -1.93 6.24
N ARG A 369 18.31 -2.84 7.17
CA ARG A 369 19.05 -4.06 6.91
C ARG A 369 18.16 -5.09 6.22
N THR A 370 18.59 -5.60 5.08
CA THR A 370 18.11 -6.87 4.54
C THR A 370 19.27 -7.86 4.44
N ASN A 371 19.06 -9.05 3.88
CA ASN A 371 20.09 -10.07 3.89
C ASN A 371 20.13 -10.87 2.59
N ILE A 372 21.31 -11.45 2.31
CA ILE A 372 21.46 -12.61 1.42
C ILE A 372 21.48 -13.84 2.31
N THR A 373 20.76 -14.89 1.91
CA THR A 373 20.82 -16.19 2.54
C THR A 373 21.36 -17.21 1.56
N PHE A 374 22.32 -18.03 2.01
CA PHE A 374 22.95 -19.09 1.23
C PHE A 374 22.56 -20.44 1.81
N TYR A 375 22.38 -21.40 0.94
CA TYR A 375 22.03 -22.79 1.26
C TYR A 375 23.06 -23.71 0.59
N ASP A 376 23.90 -24.31 1.39
CA ASP A 376 24.98 -25.22 0.94
C ASP A 376 24.62 -26.65 1.34
N ASP A 377 23.92 -27.34 0.43
CA ASP A 377 23.42 -28.72 0.59
C ASP A 377 22.67 -28.93 1.91
N VAL A 378 21.80 -27.98 2.27
CA VAL A 378 21.02 -28.01 3.51
C VAL A 378 20.06 -29.19 3.49
N ARG A 379 20.15 -30.09 4.50
CA ARG A 379 19.24 -31.24 4.65
C ARG A 379 17.97 -30.83 5.36
N VAL A 380 16.90 -30.62 4.59
CA VAL A 380 15.58 -30.20 5.09
C VAL A 380 14.64 -31.44 5.16
N PRO A 381 14.18 -31.85 6.34
CA PRO A 381 13.19 -32.94 6.45
C PRO A 381 11.91 -32.65 5.67
N ASP A 382 11.32 -33.69 5.01
CA ASP A 382 10.12 -33.53 4.17
C ASP A 382 8.91 -32.99 4.96
N ARG A 383 8.87 -33.15 6.27
CA ARG A 383 7.81 -32.57 7.13
C ARG A 383 7.73 -31.06 7.07
N TYR A 384 8.79 -30.35 6.62
CA TYR A 384 8.81 -28.89 6.43
C TYR A 384 8.36 -28.44 5.05
N ARG A 385 7.90 -29.33 4.19
CA ARG A 385 7.30 -29.02 2.90
C ARG A 385 5.86 -28.52 3.07
N LEU A 386 5.51 -27.50 2.31
CA LEU A 386 4.17 -26.93 2.27
C LEU A 386 3.40 -27.45 1.04
N GLY A 387 2.33 -28.16 1.28
CA GLY A 387 1.49 -28.74 0.22
C GLY A 387 2.19 -29.85 -0.57
N GLU A 388 1.74 -30.08 -1.80
CA GLU A 388 2.26 -31.14 -2.67
C GLU A 388 3.59 -30.76 -3.32
N VAL A 389 4.41 -31.76 -3.67
CA VAL A 389 5.61 -31.55 -4.49
C VAL A 389 5.21 -30.93 -5.82
N ASN A 390 5.93 -29.89 -6.26
CA ASN A 390 5.63 -29.10 -7.44
C ASN A 390 4.29 -28.32 -7.35
N GLY A 391 3.63 -28.31 -6.20
CA GLY A 391 2.39 -27.58 -5.91
C GLY A 391 2.59 -26.13 -5.46
N GLY A 392 3.81 -25.60 -5.54
CA GLY A 392 4.18 -24.30 -4.98
C GLY A 392 3.39 -23.10 -5.54
N ILE A 393 2.78 -23.24 -6.73
CA ILE A 393 1.95 -22.16 -7.29
C ILE A 393 0.70 -21.88 -6.43
N ALA A 394 0.10 -22.90 -5.83
CA ALA A 394 -1.06 -22.74 -4.95
C ALA A 394 -0.65 -22.04 -3.64
N VAL A 395 0.49 -22.44 -3.07
CA VAL A 395 1.04 -21.83 -1.84
C VAL A 395 1.44 -20.39 -2.09
N MET A 396 2.14 -20.10 -3.21
CA MET A 396 2.50 -18.74 -3.58
C MET A 396 1.28 -17.85 -3.86
N GLY A 397 0.24 -18.42 -4.49
CA GLY A 397 -1.02 -17.69 -4.71
C GLY A 397 -1.62 -17.21 -3.39
N ALA A 398 -1.71 -18.10 -2.40
CA ALA A 398 -2.20 -17.77 -1.06
C ALA A 398 -1.29 -16.76 -0.33
N ALA A 399 0.03 -16.87 -0.47
CA ALA A 399 0.97 -15.91 0.10
C ALA A 399 0.81 -14.51 -0.52
N MET A 400 0.62 -14.43 -1.85
CA MET A 400 0.39 -13.16 -2.54
C MET A 400 -0.97 -12.52 -2.20
N GLU A 401 -2.00 -13.31 -1.90
CA GLU A 401 -3.27 -12.79 -1.38
C GLU A 401 -3.08 -12.02 -0.07
N ILE A 402 -2.23 -12.52 0.83
CA ILE A 402 -1.87 -11.86 2.09
C ILE A 402 -1.02 -10.60 1.81
N GLU A 403 0.02 -10.72 0.98
CA GLU A 403 0.92 -9.60 0.67
C GLU A 403 0.19 -8.42 0.01
N HIS A 404 -0.80 -8.70 -0.85
CA HIS A 404 -1.58 -7.69 -1.54
C HIS A 404 -2.87 -7.30 -0.80
N GLY A 405 -3.02 -7.68 0.46
CA GLY A 405 -4.20 -7.43 1.30
C GLY A 405 -4.44 -5.96 1.66
N GLY A 406 -3.61 -5.03 1.19
CA GLY A 406 -3.78 -3.59 1.40
C GLY A 406 -3.27 -3.08 2.75
N GLU A 407 -2.98 -3.97 3.70
CA GLU A 407 -2.46 -3.60 5.02
C GLU A 407 -1.05 -3.01 4.91
N GLY A 408 -0.83 -1.87 5.55
CA GLY A 408 0.50 -1.30 5.73
C GLY A 408 1.09 -0.53 4.54
N LEU A 409 0.44 -0.49 3.38
CA LEU A 409 0.98 0.17 2.20
C LEU A 409 1.10 1.71 2.35
N HIS A 410 0.31 2.31 3.21
CA HIS A 410 0.22 3.76 3.45
C HIS A 410 0.86 4.23 4.77
N ILE A 411 1.35 3.28 5.58
CA ILE A 411 1.93 3.52 6.92
C ILE A 411 3.00 4.62 6.91
N TYR A 412 4.00 4.48 6.07
CA TYR A 412 5.09 5.45 5.98
C TYR A 412 4.63 6.83 5.51
N HIS A 413 3.55 6.89 4.73
CA HIS A 413 2.97 8.15 4.28
C HIS A 413 2.28 8.89 5.44
N HIS A 414 1.60 8.18 6.34
CA HIS A 414 1.08 8.74 7.60
C HIS A 414 2.19 9.29 8.47
N SER A 415 3.27 8.53 8.66
CA SER A 415 4.44 8.97 9.44
C SER A 415 5.09 10.22 8.83
N LEU A 416 5.21 10.30 7.50
CA LEU A 416 5.67 11.50 6.81
C LEU A 416 4.74 12.69 7.08
N MET A 417 3.42 12.51 6.97
CA MET A 417 2.43 13.56 7.22
C MET A 417 2.52 14.08 8.66
N ALA A 418 2.60 13.19 9.64
CA ALA A 418 2.74 13.55 11.05
C ALA A 418 4.03 14.36 11.31
N THR A 419 5.16 13.90 10.74
CA THR A 419 6.45 14.59 10.85
C THR A 419 6.43 15.96 10.17
N ALA A 420 5.84 16.06 8.99
CA ALA A 420 5.70 17.32 8.25
C ALA A 420 4.81 18.33 8.98
N LEU A 421 3.69 17.87 9.58
CA LEU A 421 2.81 18.72 10.39
C LEU A 421 3.51 19.19 11.66
N GLN A 422 4.21 18.31 12.37
CA GLN A 422 4.99 18.68 13.55
C GLN A 422 6.02 19.77 13.22
N TRP A 423 6.77 19.58 12.11
CA TRP A 423 7.70 20.60 11.62
C TRP A 423 6.99 21.91 11.31
N ALA A 424 5.87 21.87 10.57
CA ALA A 424 5.16 23.05 10.13
C ALA A 424 4.52 23.84 11.29
N GLN A 425 4.17 23.19 12.39
CA GLN A 425 3.60 23.79 13.60
C GLN A 425 4.65 24.27 14.58
N THR A 426 5.91 23.85 14.46
CA THR A 426 7.01 24.25 15.34
C THR A 426 7.54 25.63 14.91
N PRO A 427 7.67 26.61 15.84
CA PRO A 427 8.26 27.90 15.52
C PRO A 427 9.68 27.78 14.98
N GLY A 428 9.96 28.43 13.86
CA GLY A 428 11.30 28.53 13.29
C GLY A 428 12.17 29.56 14.00
N PRO A 429 13.41 29.80 13.55
CA PRO A 429 14.34 30.78 14.15
C PRO A 429 13.79 32.20 14.23
N SER A 430 12.89 32.59 13.32
CA SER A 430 12.19 33.88 13.32
C SER A 430 11.03 33.98 14.32
N GLY A 431 10.65 32.87 14.96
CA GLY A 431 9.45 32.75 15.79
C GLY A 431 8.18 32.45 15.01
N ALA A 432 8.17 32.57 13.68
CA ALA A 432 7.03 32.24 12.83
C ALA A 432 6.94 30.71 12.64
N ARG A 433 5.72 30.20 12.57
CA ARG A 433 5.46 28.78 12.28
C ARG A 433 5.28 28.62 10.77
N PRO A 434 5.95 27.64 10.12
CA PRO A 434 5.81 27.40 8.68
C PRO A 434 4.36 27.22 8.24
N ILE A 435 3.48 26.65 9.06
CA ILE A 435 2.05 26.44 8.76
C ILE A 435 1.29 27.76 8.54
N GLU A 436 1.82 28.92 8.95
CA GLU A 436 1.22 30.22 8.72
C GLU A 436 1.38 30.69 7.27
N ASP A 437 2.33 30.09 6.52
CA ASP A 437 2.50 30.34 5.09
C ASP A 437 1.44 29.58 4.27
N ALA A 438 0.70 30.30 3.42
CA ALA A 438 -0.32 29.72 2.55
C ALA A 438 0.25 28.68 1.56
N ALA A 439 1.46 28.89 1.04
CA ALA A 439 2.10 27.98 0.10
C ALA A 439 2.44 26.64 0.78
N ILE A 440 2.86 26.66 2.05
CA ILE A 440 3.12 25.47 2.84
C ILE A 440 1.82 24.72 3.12
N ARG A 441 0.74 25.43 3.51
CA ARG A 441 -0.58 24.81 3.71
C ARG A 441 -1.09 24.12 2.44
N VAL A 442 -0.88 24.70 1.26
CA VAL A 442 -1.26 24.08 -0.02
C VAL A 442 -0.55 22.74 -0.23
N ARG A 443 0.74 22.65 0.05
CA ARG A 443 1.53 21.41 -0.11
C ARG A 443 1.09 20.35 0.89
N LEU A 444 0.89 20.73 2.14
CA LEU A 444 0.37 19.83 3.17
C LEU A 444 -1.06 19.36 2.87
N ALA A 445 -1.94 20.25 2.38
CA ALA A 445 -3.30 19.88 1.98
C ALA A 445 -3.32 18.92 0.80
N ARG A 446 -2.39 19.05 -0.16
CA ARG A 446 -2.20 18.08 -1.24
C ARG A 446 -1.81 16.72 -0.70
N MET A 447 -0.78 16.65 0.14
CA MET A 447 -0.35 15.40 0.77
C MET A 447 -1.47 14.78 1.61
N ARG A 448 -2.24 15.58 2.37
CA ARG A 448 -3.40 15.09 3.12
C ARG A 448 -4.48 14.49 2.21
N ALA A 449 -4.76 15.11 1.06
CA ALA A 449 -5.71 14.57 0.09
C ALA A 449 -5.22 13.26 -0.55
N HIS A 450 -3.94 13.18 -0.88
CA HIS A 450 -3.32 11.95 -1.41
C HIS A 450 -3.38 10.81 -0.39
N LEU A 451 -3.08 11.11 0.87
CA LEU A 451 -3.12 10.15 1.96
C LEU A 451 -4.53 9.62 2.21
N GLU A 452 -5.54 10.50 2.17
CA GLU A 452 -6.94 10.10 2.29
C GLU A 452 -7.35 9.11 1.19
N VAL A 453 -6.91 9.36 -0.05
CA VAL A 453 -7.17 8.43 -1.17
C VAL A 453 -6.43 7.11 -0.97
N ALA A 454 -5.16 7.12 -0.54
CA ALA A 454 -4.39 5.92 -0.28
C ALA A 454 -5.02 5.04 0.80
N ASP A 455 -5.46 5.66 1.90
CA ASP A 455 -6.22 5.01 2.98
C ASP A 455 -7.49 4.32 2.47
N LEU A 456 -8.29 5.05 1.73
CA LEU A 456 -9.55 4.53 1.18
C LEU A 456 -9.32 3.36 0.22
N MET A 457 -8.29 3.44 -0.62
CA MET A 457 -7.94 2.36 -1.54
C MET A 457 -7.47 1.11 -0.79
N CYS A 458 -6.64 1.27 0.25
CA CYS A 458 -6.18 0.15 1.07
C CYS A 458 -7.35 -0.50 1.84
N ARG A 459 -8.20 0.29 2.50
CA ARG A 459 -9.41 -0.23 3.19
C ARG A 459 -10.38 -0.93 2.24
N ARG A 460 -10.50 -0.44 1.00
CA ARG A 460 -11.30 -1.11 -0.02
C ARG A 460 -10.78 -2.50 -0.36
N VAL A 461 -9.46 -2.74 -0.35
CA VAL A 461 -8.90 -4.09 -0.58
C VAL A 461 -9.39 -5.04 0.51
N THR A 462 -9.27 -4.63 1.78
CA THR A 462 -9.73 -5.40 2.93
C THR A 462 -11.24 -5.68 2.86
N TRP A 463 -12.05 -4.65 2.63
CA TRP A 463 -13.49 -4.79 2.47
C TRP A 463 -13.88 -5.72 1.32
N ALA A 464 -13.20 -5.62 0.17
CA ALA A 464 -13.47 -6.47 -0.98
C ALA A 464 -13.15 -7.94 -0.71
N ALA A 465 -12.11 -8.22 0.11
CA ALA A 465 -11.77 -9.58 0.53
C ALA A 465 -12.85 -10.17 1.46
N GLU A 466 -13.42 -9.38 2.36
CA GLU A 466 -14.48 -9.83 3.28
C GLU A 466 -15.82 -10.07 2.58
N THR A 467 -16.13 -9.31 1.54
CA THR A 467 -17.44 -9.31 0.87
C THR A 467 -17.49 -10.12 -0.42
N ASP A 468 -16.46 -10.91 -0.72
CA ASP A 468 -16.29 -11.65 -1.99
C ASP A 468 -16.40 -10.75 -3.25
N ALA A 469 -16.09 -9.46 -3.07
CA ALA A 469 -16.06 -8.46 -4.15
C ALA A 469 -14.65 -8.25 -4.74
N MET A 470 -13.69 -9.09 -4.36
CA MET A 470 -12.30 -8.97 -4.77
C MET A 470 -12.14 -9.18 -6.27
N SER A 471 -11.49 -8.23 -6.94
CA SER A 471 -10.96 -8.40 -8.28
C SER A 471 -9.43 -8.37 -8.26
N ARG A 472 -8.81 -9.00 -9.26
CA ARG A 472 -7.33 -9.04 -9.36
C ARG A 472 -6.67 -7.67 -9.52
N ALA A 473 -7.43 -6.62 -9.82
CA ALA A 473 -6.91 -5.27 -10.01
C ALA A 473 -6.93 -4.41 -8.74
N ILE A 474 -7.80 -4.70 -7.76
CA ILE A 474 -8.03 -3.83 -6.59
C ILE A 474 -6.76 -3.68 -5.73
N GLY A 475 -6.12 -4.78 -5.34
CA GLY A 475 -4.87 -4.76 -4.58
C GLY A 475 -3.73 -4.04 -5.32
N PRO A 476 -3.44 -4.42 -6.59
CA PRO A 476 -2.49 -3.69 -7.43
C PRO A 476 -2.76 -2.20 -7.58
N MET A 477 -4.03 -1.75 -7.69
CA MET A 477 -4.37 -0.32 -7.72
C MET A 477 -4.01 0.38 -6.40
N ALA A 478 -4.35 -0.22 -5.27
CA ALA A 478 -4.04 0.33 -3.95
C ALA A 478 -2.53 0.45 -3.76
N LYS A 479 -1.77 -0.60 -4.05
CA LYS A 479 -0.30 -0.60 -3.94
C LYS A 479 0.32 0.43 -4.89
N LEU A 480 -0.05 0.44 -6.14
CA LEU A 480 0.47 1.39 -7.13
C LEU A 480 0.23 2.83 -6.68
N PHE A 481 -1.00 3.17 -6.30
CA PHE A 481 -1.34 4.52 -5.87
C PHE A 481 -0.57 4.90 -4.60
N ALA A 482 -0.68 4.10 -3.53
CA ALA A 482 -0.10 4.43 -2.24
C ALA A 482 1.42 4.67 -2.33
N THR A 483 2.16 3.82 -3.05
CA THR A 483 3.62 3.93 -3.11
C THR A 483 4.11 5.02 -4.06
N GLU A 484 3.49 5.19 -5.24
CA GLU A 484 3.86 6.24 -6.20
C GLU A 484 3.54 7.64 -5.67
N ILE A 485 2.40 7.80 -4.95
CA ILE A 485 2.02 9.09 -4.41
C ILE A 485 2.86 9.43 -3.18
N TYR A 486 3.19 8.45 -2.34
CA TYR A 486 4.09 8.63 -1.22
C TYR A 486 5.48 9.11 -1.69
N MET A 487 6.02 8.52 -2.76
CA MET A 487 7.31 8.95 -3.32
C MET A 487 7.27 10.40 -3.81
N LYS A 488 6.19 10.83 -4.46
CA LYS A 488 6.01 12.21 -4.94
C LYS A 488 5.90 13.19 -3.77
N ASP A 489 5.11 12.87 -2.76
CA ASP A 489 4.91 13.71 -1.59
C ASP A 489 6.17 13.78 -0.72
N ALA A 490 6.89 12.66 -0.55
CA ALA A 490 8.15 12.63 0.19
C ALA A 490 9.22 13.50 -0.46
N ALA A 491 9.35 13.45 -1.79
CA ALA A 491 10.25 14.33 -2.54
C ALA A 491 9.87 15.82 -2.38
N ASP A 492 8.57 16.12 -2.43
CA ASP A 492 8.05 17.47 -2.30
C ASP A 492 8.32 18.03 -0.90
N ILE A 493 8.03 17.27 0.16
CA ILE A 493 8.24 17.69 1.55
C ILE A 493 9.73 17.77 1.89
N ALA A 494 10.55 16.85 1.38
CA ALA A 494 12.00 16.93 1.53
C ALA A 494 12.55 18.24 0.93
N ALA A 495 12.11 18.60 -0.29
CA ALA A 495 12.51 19.86 -0.92
C ALA A 495 12.02 21.09 -0.14
N LEU A 496 10.83 21.01 0.50
CA LEU A 496 10.29 22.09 1.33
C LEU A 496 11.11 22.31 2.60
N THR A 497 11.58 21.25 3.23
CA THR A 497 12.27 21.29 4.54
C THR A 497 13.79 21.38 4.44
N ALA A 498 14.38 21.12 3.27
CA ALA A 498 15.83 21.12 3.04
C ALA A 498 16.55 22.43 3.46
N PRO A 499 16.02 23.65 3.21
CA PRO A 499 16.68 24.89 3.63
C PRO A 499 16.90 24.98 5.15
N GLY A 500 15.94 24.46 5.95
CA GLY A 500 16.05 24.39 7.42
C GLY A 500 17.01 23.29 7.90
N GLY A 501 17.12 22.19 7.15
CA GLY A 501 17.99 21.06 7.45
C GLY A 501 19.47 21.41 7.37
N SER A 502 19.87 22.15 6.34
CA SER A 502 21.25 22.61 6.15
C SER A 502 21.72 23.64 7.20
N ALA A 503 20.77 24.29 7.92
CA ALA A 503 21.04 25.25 9.00
C ALA A 503 21.03 24.60 10.41
N GLY A 504 21.16 23.29 10.53
CA GLY A 504 21.11 22.57 11.80
C GLY A 504 19.68 22.21 12.26
N GLY A 505 18.75 22.18 11.35
CA GLY A 505 17.30 21.94 11.57
C GLY A 505 16.93 20.51 11.95
N GLY A 506 17.77 19.79 12.64
CA GLY A 506 17.43 18.72 13.56
C GLY A 506 16.68 17.52 12.98
N HIS A 507 16.08 16.80 13.93
CA HIS A 507 15.39 15.52 13.76
C HIS A 507 14.31 15.47 12.66
N ALA A 508 13.52 16.54 12.47
CA ALA A 508 12.42 16.52 11.50
C ALA A 508 12.91 16.36 10.06
N PHE A 509 13.95 17.09 9.64
CA PHE A 509 14.51 16.96 8.30
C PHE A 509 15.13 15.58 8.08
N ALA A 510 15.88 15.06 9.05
CA ALA A 510 16.48 13.73 8.93
C ALA A 510 15.41 12.63 8.78
N ARG A 511 14.29 12.72 9.51
CA ARG A 511 13.16 11.79 9.38
C ARG A 511 12.47 11.92 8.03
N ILE A 512 12.28 13.14 7.52
CA ILE A 512 11.69 13.39 6.20
C ILE A 512 12.61 12.89 5.10
N GLU A 513 13.92 13.11 5.21
CA GLU A 513 14.92 12.63 4.26
C GLU A 513 14.97 11.09 4.23
N LYS A 514 14.93 10.43 5.40
CA LYS A 514 14.81 8.97 5.51
C LYS A 514 13.51 8.48 4.85
N SER A 515 12.38 9.16 5.09
CA SER A 515 11.10 8.86 4.44
C SER A 515 11.19 8.97 2.92
N TYR A 516 11.92 9.95 2.39
CA TYR A 516 12.13 10.07 0.95
C TYR A 516 12.93 8.88 0.38
N ARG A 517 14.02 8.47 1.02
CA ARG A 517 14.77 7.26 0.61
C ARG A 517 13.93 5.99 0.70
N GLN A 518 13.12 5.86 1.76
CA GLN A 518 12.20 4.76 1.96
C GLN A 518 11.12 4.68 0.88
N SER A 519 10.59 5.82 0.46
CA SER A 519 9.53 5.88 -0.55
C SER A 519 9.95 5.29 -1.90
N ILE A 520 11.23 5.42 -2.27
CA ILE A 520 11.77 4.83 -3.49
C ILE A 520 11.73 3.30 -3.41
N ALA A 521 12.15 2.72 -2.28
CA ALA A 521 12.16 1.28 -2.08
C ALA A 521 10.73 0.68 -2.15
N GLN A 522 9.74 1.40 -1.65
CA GLN A 522 8.34 0.96 -1.70
C GLN A 522 7.79 0.79 -3.12
N THR A 523 8.29 1.50 -4.10
CA THR A 523 7.89 1.30 -5.51
C THR A 523 8.48 0.04 -6.14
N ILE A 524 9.41 -0.64 -5.44
CA ILE A 524 10.17 -1.78 -5.94
C ILE A 524 9.72 -3.10 -5.32
N TYR A 525 9.68 -3.20 -3.98
CA TYR A 525 9.33 -4.46 -3.31
C TYR A 525 7.81 -4.73 -3.31
N ALA A 526 7.40 -5.93 -2.96
CA ALA A 526 6.01 -6.42 -3.06
C ALA A 526 5.41 -6.22 -4.47
N GLY A 527 6.22 -6.45 -5.51
CA GLY A 527 5.91 -6.16 -6.90
C GLY A 527 6.22 -4.71 -7.28
N THR A 528 6.99 -4.53 -8.37
CA THR A 528 7.32 -3.18 -8.85
C THR A 528 6.08 -2.46 -9.39
N SER A 529 6.13 -1.13 -9.43
CA SER A 529 5.07 -0.31 -10.03
C SER A 529 4.70 -0.78 -11.44
N GLU A 530 5.68 -1.23 -12.24
CA GLU A 530 5.47 -1.74 -13.61
C GLU A 530 4.70 -3.06 -13.62
N VAL A 531 4.98 -3.96 -12.66
CA VAL A 531 4.24 -5.22 -12.50
C VAL A 531 2.78 -4.91 -12.15
N HIS A 532 2.54 -4.00 -11.20
CA HIS A 532 1.18 -3.59 -10.83
C HIS A 532 0.44 -2.93 -12.00
N ARG A 533 1.08 -2.02 -12.75
CA ARG A 533 0.51 -1.44 -13.98
C ARG A 533 0.12 -2.52 -14.99
N SER A 534 0.96 -3.55 -15.17
CA SER A 534 0.66 -4.68 -16.06
C SER A 534 -0.57 -5.47 -15.59
N ILE A 535 -0.68 -5.74 -14.28
CA ILE A 535 -1.83 -6.45 -13.70
C ILE A 535 -3.12 -5.62 -13.84
N ILE A 536 -3.06 -4.32 -13.55
CA ILE A 536 -4.21 -3.41 -13.69
C ILE A 536 -4.65 -3.32 -15.15
N ALA A 537 -3.71 -3.18 -16.08
CA ALA A 537 -4.00 -3.12 -17.51
C ALA A 537 -4.74 -4.38 -18.00
N GLN A 538 -4.26 -5.57 -17.58
CA GLN A 538 -4.83 -6.85 -18.00
C GLN A 538 -6.16 -7.17 -17.31
N HIS A 539 -6.21 -7.01 -15.98
CA HIS A 539 -7.36 -7.47 -15.19
C HIS A 539 -8.36 -6.35 -14.83
N GLY A 540 -7.93 -5.09 -14.85
CA GLY A 540 -8.80 -3.94 -14.63
C GLY A 540 -9.39 -3.37 -15.91
N LEU A 541 -8.61 -3.37 -17.00
CA LEU A 541 -9.00 -2.76 -18.28
C LEU A 541 -9.18 -3.78 -19.42
N GLY A 542 -8.90 -5.07 -19.20
CA GLY A 542 -9.02 -6.11 -20.23
C GLY A 542 -8.02 -5.97 -21.37
N LEU A 543 -6.92 -5.23 -21.18
CA LEU A 543 -5.91 -5.07 -22.22
C LEU A 543 -5.12 -6.38 -22.45
N PRO A 544 -4.66 -6.63 -23.67
CA PRO A 544 -3.89 -7.82 -23.98
C PRO A 544 -2.55 -7.82 -23.25
N ARG A 545 -2.04 -9.01 -22.95
CA ARG A 545 -0.73 -9.18 -22.34
C ARG A 545 0.36 -8.71 -23.32
N SER A 546 1.32 -7.94 -22.79
CA SER A 546 2.52 -7.50 -23.53
C SER A 546 3.50 -8.64 -23.78
#